data_c04c863bef996eb7882537c579125aed
#
_entry.id   c04c863bef996eb7882537c579125aed
#
_cell.length_a   1.000
_cell.length_b   1.000
_cell.length_c   1.000
_cell.angle_alpha   90.00
_cell.angle_beta   90.00
_cell.angle_gamma   90.00
#
_symmetry.space_group_name_H-M   'P 1'
#
loop_
_entity.id
_entity.type
_entity.pdbx_description
1 polymer ?
#
loop_
_entity_poly.entity_id
_entity_poly.type
_entity_poly.pdbx_seq_one_letter_code
_entity_poly.pdbx_strand_id
1 'polypeptide(L)'
;MKYNFSANFESILRQGGQNMRAWAQPLGEGNRYMGMTVWQWFEQRSFQHRDFQDLALPQDGAMTAGGPQRPTTSLVLPGRNVAGTIGSILDVIAGLRARTGLPDQVIVIDADSPDGTAQVAREHGAEVEVYSENELLPQYGPAQGKGDAMWRSLSVARGDIIMFADADTTDFREHFVYGTFGPLLADPTVQFCKAAFRRPFTSGDRSVADGGGRVTELMAKPLLNLFYPQLAGFVQPLAGEFAARRDVLSAVPFFTGYGVEIGMLIDVYNQIGLDAMAQVDIGTRQNRHQPLADLSRMSSVVLRTVAAREGISARYLEAEGGNLWDAHQPETFLHAVATEHGLRLDEHLNELVERPPMAHLTGDTAVAVGA
;
A
#
# COMPACT_ATOMS: atom_id res chain seq x y z
N MET A 1 40.76 -19.12 -12.00
CA MET A 1 40.60 -19.52 -10.58
C MET A 1 39.15 -19.76 -10.33
N LYS A 2 38.73 -21.02 -10.18
CA LYS A 2 37.35 -21.36 -9.79
C LYS A 2 37.29 -21.32 -8.26
N TYR A 3 36.62 -20.36 -7.71
CA TYR A 3 36.32 -20.33 -6.27
C TYR A 3 35.24 -21.41 -5.97
N ASN A 4 35.63 -22.32 -5.10
CA ASN A 4 34.78 -23.43 -4.65
C ASN A 4 33.88 -22.91 -3.50
N PHE A 5 32.67 -22.43 -3.82
CA PHE A 5 31.72 -21.85 -2.86
C PHE A 5 31.05 -22.89 -1.94
N SER A 6 31.16 -24.20 -2.23
CA SER A 6 30.39 -25.23 -1.51
C SER A 6 30.95 -25.61 -0.13
N ALA A 7 32.30 -25.54 0.07
CA ALA A 7 32.90 -26.01 1.31
C ALA A 7 32.76 -25.05 2.49
N ASN A 8 32.66 -23.74 2.23
CA ASN A 8 32.49 -22.73 3.29
C ASN A 8 31.03 -22.60 3.75
N PHE A 9 30.09 -22.88 2.87
CA PHE A 9 28.67 -22.78 3.19
C PHE A 9 28.22 -23.88 4.19
N GLU A 10 28.71 -25.11 4.02
CA GLU A 10 28.42 -26.19 4.97
C GLU A 10 29.06 -25.99 6.36
N SER A 11 30.20 -25.32 6.44
CA SER A 11 30.86 -24.98 7.71
C SER A 11 30.04 -23.92 8.48
N ILE A 12 29.53 -22.90 7.79
CA ILE A 12 28.69 -21.85 8.36
C ILE A 12 27.37 -22.46 8.84
N LEU A 13 26.78 -23.39 8.10
CA LEU A 13 25.55 -24.10 8.48
C LEU A 13 25.75 -25.01 9.70
N ARG A 14 26.94 -25.60 9.90
CA ARG A 14 27.21 -26.45 11.06
C ARG A 14 27.49 -25.68 12.34
N GLN A 15 28.07 -24.50 12.30
CA GLN A 15 28.27 -23.63 13.46
C GLN A 15 27.03 -22.84 13.86
N GLY A 16 26.16 -22.48 12.90
CA GLY A 16 24.86 -21.87 13.15
C GLY A 16 23.71 -22.86 13.50
N GLY A 17 23.96 -24.16 13.33
CA GLY A 17 22.93 -25.20 13.32
C GLY A 17 22.22 -25.48 14.65
N GLN A 18 22.70 -24.98 15.78
CA GLN A 18 21.98 -25.06 17.05
C GLN A 18 21.01 -23.88 17.27
N ASN A 19 21.32 -22.71 16.72
CA ASN A 19 20.44 -21.56 16.83
C ASN A 19 19.38 -21.49 15.69
N MET A 20 19.66 -22.08 14.51
CA MET A 20 18.67 -22.11 13.42
C MET A 20 17.50 -23.06 13.63
N ARG A 21 17.61 -24.06 14.51
CA ARG A 21 16.48 -24.95 14.88
C ARG A 21 15.45 -24.28 15.80
N ALA A 22 15.80 -23.19 16.46
CA ALA A 22 14.82 -22.39 17.21
C ALA A 22 13.90 -21.53 16.33
N TRP A 23 14.21 -21.40 15.03
CA TRP A 23 13.47 -20.60 14.05
C TRP A 23 12.45 -21.39 13.26
N ALA A 24 12.64 -22.71 13.19
CA ALA A 24 11.69 -23.65 12.66
C ALA A 24 10.97 -24.33 13.83
N GLN A 25 10.34 -23.60 14.71
CA GLN A 25 9.18 -24.17 15.38
C GLN A 25 8.14 -24.37 14.28
N PRO A 26 7.76 -25.62 13.95
CA PRO A 26 6.58 -25.82 13.13
C PRO A 26 5.45 -25.12 13.89
N LEU A 27 4.77 -24.20 13.26
CA LEU A 27 3.41 -23.85 13.65
C LEU A 27 2.75 -25.17 13.95
N GLY A 28 2.31 -25.35 15.19
CA GLY A 28 1.98 -26.64 15.80
C GLY A 28 1.23 -27.52 14.81
N GLU A 29 1.43 -28.83 14.89
CA GLU A 29 0.87 -29.88 14.01
C GLU A 29 -0.68 -29.92 14.00
N GLY A 30 -1.34 -28.78 13.91
CA GLY A 30 -2.79 -28.61 14.00
C GLY A 30 -3.45 -27.83 12.90
N ASN A 31 -2.71 -27.09 12.07
CA ASN A 31 -3.34 -26.30 11.00
C ASN A 31 -2.45 -26.29 9.75
N ARG A 32 -2.45 -27.39 8.99
CA ARG A 32 -2.14 -27.29 7.56
C ARG A 32 -3.31 -26.53 6.95
N TYR A 33 -3.17 -25.22 6.85
CA TYR A 33 -3.97 -24.44 5.93
C TYR A 33 -3.73 -25.05 4.54
N MET A 34 -4.72 -25.78 4.03
CA MET A 34 -4.77 -26.21 2.64
C MET A 34 -5.22 -25.01 1.79
N GLY A 35 -4.56 -23.87 1.98
CA GLY A 35 -4.73 -22.68 1.16
C GLY A 35 -4.13 -22.87 -0.23
N MET A 36 -4.49 -21.99 -1.14
CA MET A 36 -3.91 -21.98 -2.50
C MET A 36 -2.40 -21.82 -2.44
N THR A 37 -1.68 -22.54 -3.29
CA THR A 37 -0.29 -22.21 -3.59
C THR A 37 -0.23 -20.86 -4.31
N VAL A 38 0.93 -20.19 -4.31
CA VAL A 38 1.13 -18.90 -5.05
C VAL A 38 0.74 -19.05 -6.52
N TRP A 39 1.04 -20.18 -7.16
CA TRP A 39 0.68 -20.46 -8.56
C TRP A 39 -0.83 -20.56 -8.75
N GLN A 40 -1.52 -21.32 -7.92
CA GLN A 40 -2.98 -21.44 -7.96
C GLN A 40 -3.66 -20.09 -7.69
N TRP A 41 -3.16 -19.35 -6.69
CA TRP A 41 -3.64 -18.03 -6.39
C TRP A 41 -3.44 -17.08 -7.59
N PHE A 42 -2.26 -17.07 -8.19
CA PHE A 42 -1.98 -16.21 -9.33
C PHE A 42 -2.91 -16.49 -10.51
N GLU A 43 -3.20 -17.76 -10.79
CA GLU A 43 -4.13 -18.16 -11.85
C GLU A 43 -5.59 -17.80 -11.53
N GLN A 44 -6.02 -17.92 -10.28
CA GLN A 44 -7.43 -17.80 -9.90
C GLN A 44 -7.80 -16.41 -9.36
N ARG A 45 -6.83 -15.65 -8.87
CA ARG A 45 -7.04 -14.36 -8.19
C ARG A 45 -6.35 -13.18 -8.90
N SER A 46 -5.84 -13.38 -10.12
CA SER A 46 -5.35 -12.28 -10.97
C SER A 46 -6.36 -12.03 -12.09
N PHE A 47 -6.95 -10.86 -12.05
CA PHE A 47 -8.01 -10.43 -12.96
C PHE A 47 -7.51 -9.37 -13.95
N GLN A 48 -8.29 -9.12 -15.00
CA GLN A 48 -8.12 -7.98 -15.89
C GLN A 48 -9.24 -6.98 -15.61
N HIS A 49 -8.98 -5.68 -15.68
CA HIS A 49 -10.03 -4.67 -15.47
C HIS A 49 -11.26 -4.88 -16.38
N ARG A 50 -11.05 -5.41 -17.61
CA ARG A 50 -12.12 -5.71 -18.56
C ARG A 50 -13.10 -6.80 -18.08
N ASP A 51 -12.69 -7.65 -17.15
CA ASP A 51 -13.57 -8.68 -16.56
C ASP A 51 -14.69 -8.04 -15.73
N PHE A 52 -14.53 -6.76 -15.39
CA PHE A 52 -15.46 -5.97 -14.58
C PHE A 52 -16.01 -4.75 -15.32
N GLN A 53 -15.87 -4.70 -16.65
CA GLN A 53 -16.32 -3.55 -17.45
C GLN A 53 -17.83 -3.30 -17.35
N ASP A 54 -18.65 -4.32 -17.04
CA ASP A 54 -20.08 -4.19 -16.84
C ASP A 54 -20.43 -3.28 -15.65
N LEU A 55 -19.54 -3.13 -14.68
CA LEU A 55 -19.66 -2.16 -13.60
C LEU A 55 -19.56 -0.70 -14.07
N ALA A 56 -19.03 -0.46 -15.28
CA ALA A 56 -18.92 0.85 -15.90
C ALA A 56 -20.12 1.18 -16.83
N LEU A 57 -21.03 0.23 -17.05
CA LEU A 57 -22.23 0.45 -17.87
C LEU A 57 -23.33 1.07 -17.03
N PRO A 58 -24.21 1.89 -17.67
CA PRO A 58 -25.39 2.39 -17.00
C PRO A 58 -26.22 1.24 -16.44
N GLN A 59 -26.59 1.31 -15.18
CA GLN A 59 -27.54 0.39 -14.58
C GLN A 59 -28.93 0.81 -15.07
N ASP A 60 -29.50 0.08 -16.04
CA ASP A 60 -30.87 0.33 -16.52
C ASP A 60 -31.83 0.23 -15.34
N GLY A 61 -32.23 1.36 -14.85
CA GLY A 61 -33.35 1.81 -14.03
C GLY A 61 -34.17 0.81 -13.25
N ALA A 62 -33.63 -0.22 -12.66
CA ALA A 62 -34.35 -1.00 -11.67
C ALA A 62 -33.35 -1.71 -10.73
N MET A 63 -32.81 -0.99 -9.79
CA MET A 63 -32.65 -1.62 -8.47
C MET A 63 -34.05 -1.93 -8.00
N THR A 64 -34.54 -3.16 -8.30
CA THR A 64 -35.80 -3.66 -7.79
C THR A 64 -35.75 -3.52 -6.27
N ALA A 65 -36.66 -2.71 -5.74
CA ALA A 65 -36.85 -2.57 -4.31
C ALA A 65 -36.99 -4.00 -3.72
N GLY A 66 -35.95 -4.53 -3.07
CA GLY A 66 -35.96 -5.86 -2.45
C GLY A 66 -34.88 -6.85 -2.95
N GLY A 67 -34.04 -6.51 -3.94
CA GLY A 67 -32.84 -7.31 -4.30
C GLY A 67 -31.70 -7.14 -3.29
N PRO A 68 -30.71 -8.08 -3.22
CA PRO A 68 -29.52 -7.90 -2.39
C PRO A 68 -28.79 -6.64 -2.83
N GLN A 69 -28.72 -5.66 -1.92
CA GLN A 69 -28.03 -4.40 -2.16
C GLN A 69 -26.52 -4.68 -2.26
N ARG A 70 -25.87 -4.19 -3.33
CA ARG A 70 -24.40 -4.31 -3.42
C ARG A 70 -23.73 -3.63 -2.23
N PRO A 71 -22.55 -4.10 -1.81
CA PRO A 71 -21.74 -3.38 -0.82
C PRO A 71 -21.51 -1.93 -1.24
N THR A 72 -21.62 -1.00 -0.30
CA THR A 72 -21.30 0.41 -0.53
C THR A 72 -19.82 0.65 -0.67
N THR A 73 -19.42 1.68 -1.43
CA THR A 73 -18.02 1.92 -1.80
C THR A 73 -17.60 3.34 -1.47
N SER A 74 -16.38 3.48 -0.91
CA SER A 74 -15.72 4.77 -0.74
C SER A 74 -14.40 4.77 -1.51
N LEU A 75 -14.15 5.81 -2.31
CA LEU A 75 -12.87 6.07 -2.95
C LEU A 75 -12.17 7.21 -2.22
N VAL A 76 -10.96 6.95 -1.73
CA VAL A 76 -10.11 7.90 -1.00
C VAL A 76 -8.92 8.27 -1.85
N LEU A 77 -8.68 9.56 -2.00
CA LEU A 77 -7.59 10.17 -2.76
C LEU A 77 -6.72 11.00 -1.80
N PRO A 78 -5.70 10.41 -1.16
CA PRO A 78 -4.73 11.19 -0.39
C PRO A 78 -3.82 11.97 -1.35
N GLY A 79 -3.66 13.27 -1.14
CA GLY A 79 -2.93 14.15 -2.04
C GLY A 79 -2.09 15.20 -1.34
N ARG A 80 -0.89 15.44 -1.86
CA ARG A 80 -0.01 16.55 -1.47
C ARG A 80 0.53 17.23 -2.73
N ASN A 81 0.21 18.52 -2.88
CA ASN A 81 0.63 19.31 -4.04
C ASN A 81 0.21 18.68 -5.38
N VAL A 82 -1.08 18.36 -5.50
CA VAL A 82 -1.67 17.66 -6.66
C VAL A 82 -2.71 18.51 -7.39
N ALA A 83 -2.71 19.83 -7.22
CA ALA A 83 -3.65 20.74 -7.93
C ALA A 83 -3.64 20.54 -9.46
N GLY A 84 -2.49 20.14 -10.04
CA GLY A 84 -2.37 19.90 -11.48
C GLY A 84 -3.00 18.59 -11.98
N THR A 85 -3.39 17.66 -11.10
CA THR A 85 -3.92 16.34 -11.49
C THR A 85 -5.28 16.04 -10.87
N ILE A 86 -5.55 16.52 -9.65
CA ILE A 86 -6.74 16.14 -8.89
C ILE A 86 -8.05 16.47 -9.64
N GLY A 87 -8.12 17.62 -10.33
CA GLY A 87 -9.32 18.03 -11.08
C GLY A 87 -9.69 17.02 -12.16
N SER A 88 -8.73 16.64 -13.01
CA SER A 88 -8.95 15.69 -14.10
C SER A 88 -9.28 14.28 -13.58
N ILE A 89 -8.74 13.88 -12.43
CA ILE A 89 -9.08 12.61 -11.76
C ILE A 89 -10.54 12.64 -11.30
N LEU A 90 -10.95 13.73 -10.66
CA LEU A 90 -12.33 13.90 -10.18
C LEU A 90 -13.35 13.96 -11.32
N ASP A 91 -13.00 14.54 -12.47
CA ASP A 91 -13.85 14.54 -13.66
C ASP A 91 -14.10 13.12 -14.19
N VAL A 92 -13.07 12.28 -14.23
CA VAL A 92 -13.19 10.87 -14.63
C VAL A 92 -14.09 10.12 -13.64
N ILE A 93 -13.90 10.33 -12.34
CA ILE A 93 -14.69 9.69 -11.28
C ILE A 93 -16.15 10.16 -11.35
N ALA A 94 -16.40 11.45 -11.52
CA ALA A 94 -17.75 12.02 -11.65
C ALA A 94 -18.49 11.44 -12.87
N GLY A 95 -17.80 11.30 -14.01
CA GLY A 95 -18.35 10.67 -15.21
C GLY A 95 -18.73 9.20 -14.99
N LEU A 96 -17.91 8.42 -14.31
CA LEU A 96 -18.24 7.03 -13.94
C LEU A 96 -19.42 6.99 -12.97
N ARG A 97 -19.37 7.80 -11.91
CA ARG A 97 -20.41 7.85 -10.88
C ARG A 97 -21.77 8.24 -11.41
N ALA A 98 -21.83 9.22 -12.30
CA ALA A 98 -23.08 9.67 -12.92
C ALA A 98 -23.77 8.57 -13.74
N ARG A 99 -23.01 7.64 -14.33
CA ARG A 99 -23.56 6.52 -15.12
C ARG A 99 -23.91 5.29 -14.29
N THR A 100 -23.15 5.03 -13.23
CA THR A 100 -23.17 3.72 -12.56
C THR A 100 -23.49 3.79 -11.07
N GLY A 101 -23.44 4.98 -10.48
CA GLY A 101 -23.47 5.16 -9.03
C GLY A 101 -22.20 4.68 -8.30
N LEU A 102 -21.10 4.32 -9.03
CA LEU A 102 -19.83 3.85 -8.45
C LEU A 102 -18.74 4.92 -8.61
N PRO A 103 -18.04 5.28 -7.54
CA PRO A 103 -18.21 4.92 -6.12
C PRO A 103 -19.36 5.70 -5.44
N ASP A 104 -19.89 5.18 -4.32
CA ASP A 104 -20.94 5.84 -3.54
C ASP A 104 -20.44 7.10 -2.83
N GLN A 105 -19.17 7.09 -2.39
CA GLN A 105 -18.51 8.21 -1.72
C GLN A 105 -17.14 8.49 -2.35
N VAL A 106 -16.80 9.76 -2.52
CA VAL A 106 -15.48 10.24 -2.98
C VAL A 106 -14.91 11.17 -1.93
N ILE A 107 -13.70 10.87 -1.47
CA ILE A 107 -13.01 11.61 -0.40
C ILE A 107 -11.63 12.05 -0.91
N VAL A 108 -11.32 13.32 -0.78
CA VAL A 108 -9.97 13.85 -0.96
C VAL A 108 -9.41 14.21 0.42
N ILE A 109 -8.25 13.68 0.75
CA ILE A 109 -7.50 14.03 1.96
C ILE A 109 -6.32 14.88 1.54
N ASP A 110 -6.42 16.17 1.78
CA ASP A 110 -5.36 17.13 1.41
C ASP A 110 -4.36 17.29 2.55
N ALA A 111 -3.09 17.23 2.23
CA ALA A 111 -1.97 17.44 3.16
C ALA A 111 -1.69 18.91 3.44
N ASP A 112 -2.73 19.74 3.56
CA ASP A 112 -2.65 21.21 3.73
C ASP A 112 -1.78 21.85 2.63
N SER A 113 -2.00 21.46 1.40
CA SER A 113 -1.21 21.79 0.25
C SER A 113 -1.29 23.29 -0.12
N PRO A 114 -0.17 24.01 -0.21
CA PRO A 114 -0.17 25.44 -0.56
C PRO A 114 -0.47 25.73 -2.03
N ASP A 115 -0.51 24.71 -2.90
CA ASP A 115 -0.75 24.85 -4.34
C ASP A 115 -2.23 24.98 -4.74
N GLY A 116 -3.15 24.95 -3.76
CA GLY A 116 -4.59 25.05 -4.02
C GLY A 116 -5.27 23.72 -4.27
N THR A 117 -4.63 22.58 -3.99
CA THR A 117 -5.20 21.21 -4.16
C THR A 117 -6.62 21.10 -3.60
N ALA A 118 -6.85 21.50 -2.34
CA ALA A 118 -8.17 21.43 -1.71
C ALA A 118 -9.21 22.31 -2.41
N GLN A 119 -8.82 23.49 -2.91
CA GLN A 119 -9.71 24.37 -3.65
C GLN A 119 -10.14 23.71 -4.97
N VAL A 120 -9.17 23.22 -5.76
CA VAL A 120 -9.46 22.54 -7.03
C VAL A 120 -10.39 21.34 -6.79
N ALA A 121 -10.14 20.54 -5.74
CA ALA A 121 -10.99 19.40 -5.42
C ALA A 121 -12.44 19.81 -5.11
N ARG A 122 -12.67 20.89 -4.36
CA ARG A 122 -14.02 21.40 -4.04
C ARG A 122 -14.74 21.97 -5.28
N GLU A 123 -14.01 22.53 -6.23
CA GLU A 123 -14.58 23.11 -7.47
C GLU A 123 -15.08 22.03 -8.43
N HIS A 124 -14.57 20.78 -8.35
CA HIS A 124 -14.97 19.64 -9.19
C HIS A 124 -16.22 18.89 -8.71
N GLY A 125 -16.94 19.39 -7.73
CA GLY A 125 -18.29 18.93 -7.42
C GLY A 125 -18.65 18.92 -5.94
N ALA A 126 -19.91 19.26 -5.65
CA ALA A 126 -20.47 19.26 -4.30
C ALA A 126 -20.55 17.87 -3.64
N GLU A 127 -20.34 16.82 -4.42
CA GLU A 127 -20.38 15.42 -3.96
C GLU A 127 -19.01 14.85 -3.56
N VAL A 128 -17.94 15.67 -3.70
CA VAL A 128 -16.59 15.32 -3.25
C VAL A 128 -16.38 15.87 -1.84
N GLU A 129 -16.09 14.99 -0.91
CA GLU A 129 -15.78 15.35 0.46
C GLU A 129 -14.29 15.67 0.56
N VAL A 130 -13.93 16.88 0.95
CA VAL A 130 -12.54 17.34 1.04
C VAL A 130 -12.20 17.66 2.48
N TYR A 131 -11.23 16.94 3.02
CA TYR A 131 -10.73 17.11 4.39
C TYR A 131 -9.26 17.50 4.38
N SER A 132 -8.85 18.34 5.34
CA SER A 132 -7.44 18.42 5.73
C SER A 132 -7.04 17.15 6.51
N GLU A 133 -5.86 16.61 6.21
CA GLU A 133 -5.35 15.46 6.98
C GLU A 133 -5.20 15.79 8.48
N ASN A 134 -4.97 17.06 8.83
CA ASN A 134 -4.79 17.50 10.22
C ASN A 134 -6.11 17.79 10.96
N GLU A 135 -7.23 17.93 10.25
CA GLU A 135 -8.57 18.05 10.86
C GLU A 135 -9.10 16.71 11.36
N LEU A 136 -8.64 15.61 10.75
CA LEU A 136 -9.07 14.26 11.11
C LEU A 136 -8.21 13.71 12.24
N LEU A 137 -8.86 13.26 13.32
CA LEU A 137 -8.20 12.64 14.48
C LEU A 137 -7.05 13.49 15.06
N PRO A 138 -7.29 14.78 15.38
CA PRO A 138 -6.24 15.72 15.81
C PRO A 138 -5.52 15.30 17.10
N GLN A 139 -6.13 14.45 17.93
CA GLN A 139 -5.53 13.90 19.14
C GLN A 139 -4.29 13.03 18.87
N TYR A 140 -4.06 12.60 17.63
CA TYR A 140 -2.87 11.84 17.22
C TYR A 140 -1.74 12.72 16.68
N GLY A 141 -1.84 14.05 16.88
CA GLY A 141 -0.85 15.03 16.46
C GLY A 141 -0.88 15.31 14.95
N PRO A 142 0.10 16.06 14.42
CA PRO A 142 0.20 16.35 12.99
C PRO A 142 0.31 15.09 12.15
N ALA A 143 -0.29 15.12 10.96
CA ALA A 143 -0.22 14.00 10.03
C ALA A 143 1.21 13.78 9.50
N GLN A 144 1.60 12.52 9.37
CA GLN A 144 2.96 12.09 9.07
C GLN A 144 3.06 11.36 7.72
N GLY A 145 2.48 11.97 6.68
CA GLY A 145 2.58 11.48 5.31
C GLY A 145 1.43 10.57 4.88
N LYS A 146 1.60 9.93 3.70
CA LYS A 146 0.52 9.26 2.98
C LYS A 146 -0.22 8.20 3.81
N GLY A 147 0.51 7.33 4.46
CA GLY A 147 -0.12 6.25 5.25
C GLY A 147 -0.93 6.78 6.44
N ASP A 148 -0.51 7.89 7.07
CA ASP A 148 -1.27 8.54 8.13
C ASP A 148 -2.56 9.19 7.56
N ALA A 149 -2.48 9.85 6.41
CA ALA A 149 -3.66 10.38 5.72
C ALA A 149 -4.66 9.27 5.36
N MET A 150 -4.16 8.12 4.87
CA MET A 150 -4.99 6.94 4.61
C MET A 150 -5.64 6.41 5.89
N TRP A 151 -4.90 6.26 6.98
CA TRP A 151 -5.42 5.82 8.26
C TRP A 151 -6.50 6.77 8.80
N ARG A 152 -6.24 8.07 8.78
CA ARG A 152 -7.19 9.10 9.23
C ARG A 152 -8.47 9.09 8.42
N SER A 153 -8.39 8.82 7.11
CA SER A 153 -9.55 8.76 6.22
C SER A 153 -10.56 7.68 6.59
N LEU A 154 -10.13 6.62 7.29
CA LEU A 154 -11.04 5.57 7.77
C LEU A 154 -12.10 6.10 8.74
N SER A 155 -11.84 7.23 9.42
CA SER A 155 -12.80 7.86 10.32
C SER A 155 -13.99 8.51 9.61
N VAL A 156 -13.85 8.84 8.32
CA VAL A 156 -14.88 9.51 7.50
C VAL A 156 -15.36 8.67 6.33
N ALA A 157 -14.61 7.62 5.94
CA ALA A 157 -15.03 6.69 4.91
C ALA A 157 -16.22 5.84 5.40
N ARG A 158 -17.31 5.78 4.63
CA ARG A 158 -18.56 5.09 5.02
C ARG A 158 -18.86 3.80 4.24
N GLY A 159 -18.17 3.57 3.10
CA GLY A 159 -18.35 2.39 2.26
C GLY A 159 -18.01 1.08 2.97
N ASP A 160 -18.70 -0.01 2.66
CA ASP A 160 -18.35 -1.37 3.10
C ASP A 160 -17.02 -1.83 2.49
N ILE A 161 -16.68 -1.25 1.32
CA ILE A 161 -15.43 -1.43 0.62
C ILE A 161 -14.79 -0.05 0.45
N ILE A 162 -13.53 0.08 0.85
CA ILE A 162 -12.76 1.30 0.73
C ILE A 162 -11.63 1.07 -0.26
N MET A 163 -11.53 1.93 -1.25
CA MET A 163 -10.44 1.97 -2.21
C MET A 163 -9.57 3.18 -1.96
N PHE A 164 -8.27 3.00 -2.03
CA PHE A 164 -7.28 4.08 -2.12
C PHE A 164 -6.75 4.18 -3.55
N ALA A 165 -6.51 5.41 -4.00
CA ALA A 165 -5.84 5.67 -5.28
C ALA A 165 -4.94 6.91 -5.16
N ASP A 166 -3.82 6.92 -5.90
CA ASP A 166 -2.90 8.05 -5.91
C ASP A 166 -3.50 9.24 -6.68
N ALA A 167 -3.41 10.43 -6.10
CA ALA A 167 -3.95 11.66 -6.66
C ALA A 167 -3.00 12.39 -7.62
N ASP A 168 -1.77 11.89 -7.82
CA ASP A 168 -0.74 12.47 -8.70
C ASP A 168 -0.64 11.78 -10.08
N THR A 169 -1.58 10.90 -10.39
CA THR A 169 -1.64 10.13 -11.64
C THR A 169 -2.11 11.02 -12.79
N THR A 170 -1.31 11.11 -13.88
CA THR A 170 -1.62 11.94 -15.03
C THR A 170 -2.48 11.26 -16.09
N ASP A 171 -2.53 9.93 -16.08
CA ASP A 171 -3.27 9.08 -17.03
C ASP A 171 -4.39 8.30 -16.35
N PHE A 172 -4.99 8.88 -15.30
CA PHE A 172 -6.08 8.25 -14.57
C PHE A 172 -7.27 7.92 -15.48
N ARG A 173 -7.83 6.72 -15.32
CA ARG A 173 -8.93 6.20 -16.13
C ARG A 173 -9.99 5.55 -15.23
N GLU A 174 -11.22 5.53 -15.69
CA GLU A 174 -12.34 4.92 -14.96
C GLU A 174 -12.13 3.44 -14.62
N HIS A 175 -11.39 2.70 -15.47
CA HIS A 175 -11.08 1.30 -15.20
C HIS A 175 -10.12 1.09 -14.02
N PHE A 176 -9.43 2.13 -13.57
CA PHE A 176 -8.67 2.06 -12.30
C PHE A 176 -9.64 1.90 -11.12
N VAL A 177 -10.80 2.54 -11.20
CA VAL A 177 -11.84 2.50 -10.16
C VAL A 177 -12.62 1.19 -10.23
N TYR A 178 -13.34 0.95 -11.33
CA TYR A 178 -14.21 -0.23 -11.41
C TYR A 178 -13.41 -1.55 -11.45
N GLY A 179 -12.20 -1.55 -12.03
CA GLY A 179 -11.33 -2.71 -12.02
C GLY A 179 -10.88 -3.09 -10.62
N THR A 180 -10.49 -2.10 -9.80
CA THR A 180 -9.99 -2.37 -8.43
C THR A 180 -11.13 -2.74 -7.47
N PHE A 181 -12.32 -2.17 -7.60
CA PHE A 181 -13.51 -2.60 -6.86
C PHE A 181 -14.05 -3.95 -7.33
N GLY A 182 -13.87 -4.27 -8.62
CA GLY A 182 -14.51 -5.39 -9.30
C GLY A 182 -14.43 -6.73 -8.58
N PRO A 183 -13.25 -7.23 -8.21
CA PRO A 183 -13.11 -8.50 -7.51
C PRO A 183 -13.89 -8.56 -6.20
N LEU A 184 -13.91 -7.47 -5.41
CA LEU A 184 -14.64 -7.43 -4.13
C LEU A 184 -16.16 -7.34 -4.30
N LEU A 185 -16.62 -6.74 -5.39
CA LEU A 185 -18.05 -6.62 -5.71
C LEU A 185 -18.59 -7.91 -6.33
N ALA A 186 -17.78 -8.62 -7.12
CA ALA A 186 -18.17 -9.83 -7.82
C ALA A 186 -18.09 -11.10 -6.95
N ASP A 187 -17.12 -11.17 -6.04
CA ASP A 187 -16.86 -12.36 -5.20
C ASP A 187 -16.78 -11.98 -3.72
N PRO A 188 -17.77 -12.38 -2.90
CA PRO A 188 -17.78 -12.07 -1.47
C PRO A 188 -16.61 -12.72 -0.68
N THR A 189 -15.92 -13.71 -1.26
CA THR A 189 -14.73 -14.31 -0.64
C THR A 189 -13.48 -13.45 -0.81
N VAL A 190 -13.46 -12.52 -1.78
CA VAL A 190 -12.39 -11.54 -1.93
C VAL A 190 -12.61 -10.40 -0.94
N GLN A 191 -11.60 -10.16 -0.11
CA GLN A 191 -11.63 -9.13 0.92
C GLN A 191 -10.61 -8.01 0.71
N PHE A 192 -9.60 -8.26 -0.14
CA PHE A 192 -8.56 -7.31 -0.52
C PHE A 192 -8.20 -7.49 -2.00
N CYS A 193 -8.09 -6.39 -2.74
CA CYS A 193 -7.62 -6.40 -4.13
C CYS A 193 -6.61 -5.28 -4.36
N LYS A 194 -5.46 -5.63 -4.93
CA LYS A 194 -4.40 -4.69 -5.27
C LYS A 194 -4.28 -4.52 -6.78
N ALA A 195 -4.08 -3.28 -7.24
CA ALA A 195 -3.86 -3.03 -8.65
C ALA A 195 -2.49 -3.57 -9.09
N ALA A 196 -2.47 -4.17 -10.27
CA ALA A 196 -1.30 -4.56 -11.04
C ALA A 196 -1.26 -3.71 -12.31
N PHE A 197 -0.08 -3.26 -12.71
CA PHE A 197 0.09 -2.43 -13.91
C PHE A 197 1.54 -2.42 -14.37
N ARG A 198 1.74 -2.09 -15.65
CA ARG A 198 3.06 -1.87 -16.21
C ARG A 198 3.51 -0.44 -15.96
N ARG A 199 4.79 -0.28 -15.67
CA ARG A 199 5.44 1.04 -15.48
C ARG A 199 6.49 1.25 -16.57
N PRO A 200 6.18 1.93 -17.68
CA PRO A 200 7.18 2.31 -18.65
C PRO A 200 8.16 3.33 -18.05
N PHE A 201 9.42 3.22 -18.44
CA PHE A 201 10.45 4.18 -18.12
C PHE A 201 10.82 4.95 -19.36
N THR A 202 10.60 6.25 -19.35
CA THR A 202 10.97 7.12 -20.45
C THR A 202 12.12 8.06 -20.02
N SER A 203 13.21 8.05 -20.78
CA SER A 203 14.35 8.92 -20.58
C SER A 203 14.75 9.52 -21.94
N GLY A 204 14.45 10.79 -22.15
CA GLY A 204 14.56 11.44 -23.47
C GLY A 204 13.69 10.71 -24.50
N ASP A 205 14.25 10.37 -25.65
CA ASP A 205 13.55 9.69 -26.75
C ASP A 205 13.47 8.14 -26.57
N ARG A 206 14.01 7.62 -25.47
CA ARG A 206 14.01 6.16 -25.20
C ARG A 206 12.94 5.83 -24.17
N SER A 207 12.04 4.93 -24.57
CA SER A 207 11.06 4.32 -23.67
C SER A 207 11.34 2.84 -23.52
N VAL A 208 11.40 2.37 -22.26
CA VAL A 208 11.52 0.97 -21.89
C VAL A 208 10.22 0.56 -21.21
N ALA A 209 9.51 -0.38 -21.78
CA ALA A 209 8.15 -0.74 -21.37
C ALA A 209 8.04 -1.12 -19.88
N ASP A 210 9.08 -1.76 -19.32
CA ASP A 210 9.09 -2.28 -17.95
C ASP A 210 10.26 -1.72 -17.11
N GLY A 211 10.78 -0.53 -17.45
CA GLY A 211 11.94 0.07 -16.79
C GLY A 211 11.60 0.88 -15.53
N GLY A 212 10.34 1.07 -15.22
CA GLY A 212 9.87 1.77 -14.01
C GLY A 212 9.75 0.85 -12.80
N GLY A 213 9.38 1.44 -11.65
CA GLY A 213 9.14 0.66 -10.43
C GLY A 213 10.41 0.08 -9.78
N ARG A 214 11.53 0.78 -9.86
CA ARG A 214 12.85 0.30 -9.38
C ARG A 214 12.83 -0.16 -7.93
N VAL A 215 12.13 0.53 -7.03
CA VAL A 215 11.99 0.09 -5.62
C VAL A 215 11.18 -1.20 -5.53
N THR A 216 10.14 -1.34 -6.34
CA THR A 216 9.35 -2.57 -6.44
C THR A 216 10.23 -3.76 -6.87
N GLU A 217 10.97 -3.60 -7.98
CA GLU A 217 11.74 -4.71 -8.56
C GLU A 217 12.99 -5.06 -7.75
N LEU A 218 13.70 -4.05 -7.23
CA LEU A 218 15.02 -4.23 -6.61
C LEU A 218 14.98 -4.34 -5.09
N MET A 219 13.85 -4.02 -4.46
CA MET A 219 13.72 -4.09 -3.00
C MET A 219 12.48 -4.90 -2.57
N ALA A 220 11.27 -4.46 -2.92
CA ALA A 220 10.06 -5.09 -2.41
C ALA A 220 9.90 -6.55 -2.83
N LYS A 221 10.03 -6.86 -4.12
CA LYS A 221 9.91 -8.25 -4.63
C LYS A 221 10.98 -9.18 -4.04
N PRO A 222 12.28 -8.84 -3.98
CA PRO A 222 13.28 -9.65 -3.30
C PRO A 222 12.97 -9.90 -1.83
N LEU A 223 12.52 -8.89 -1.09
CA LEU A 223 12.15 -9.03 0.32
C LEU A 223 10.94 -9.94 0.50
N LEU A 224 9.89 -9.78 -0.32
CA LEU A 224 8.73 -10.66 -0.27
C LEU A 224 9.10 -12.11 -0.62
N ASN A 225 9.93 -12.34 -1.64
CA ASN A 225 10.40 -13.69 -1.96
C ASN A 225 11.19 -14.33 -0.82
N LEU A 226 11.90 -13.54 -0.03
CA LEU A 226 12.71 -14.04 1.09
C LEU A 226 11.87 -14.30 2.34
N PHE A 227 11.01 -13.35 2.73
CA PHE A 227 10.32 -13.37 4.02
C PHE A 227 8.84 -13.76 3.91
N TYR A 228 8.19 -13.42 2.81
CA TYR A 228 6.75 -13.65 2.55
C TYR A 228 6.53 -14.27 1.16
N PRO A 229 7.08 -15.47 0.88
CA PRO A 229 7.00 -16.07 -0.46
C PRO A 229 5.57 -16.25 -0.98
N GLN A 230 4.58 -16.30 -0.10
CA GLN A 230 3.15 -16.33 -0.47
C GLN A 230 2.70 -15.05 -1.17
N LEU A 231 3.34 -13.92 -0.88
CA LEU A 231 3.05 -12.62 -1.49
C LEU A 231 3.88 -12.36 -2.76
N ALA A 232 4.78 -13.27 -3.15
CA ALA A 232 5.65 -13.09 -4.31
C ALA A 232 4.89 -13.03 -5.65
N GLY A 233 3.63 -13.46 -5.68
CA GLY A 233 2.75 -13.39 -6.85
C GLY A 233 2.18 -11.99 -7.14
N PHE A 234 2.28 -11.03 -6.22
CA PHE A 234 1.81 -9.67 -6.47
C PHE A 234 2.73 -8.92 -7.45
N VAL A 235 2.16 -8.46 -8.58
CA VAL A 235 2.90 -7.76 -9.65
C VAL A 235 3.40 -6.40 -9.16
N GLN A 236 2.55 -5.66 -8.42
CA GLN A 236 2.86 -4.32 -7.89
C GLN A 236 2.61 -4.26 -6.37
N PRO A 237 3.48 -4.88 -5.55
CA PRO A 237 3.31 -4.89 -4.09
C PRO A 237 3.31 -3.49 -3.45
N LEU A 238 3.93 -2.50 -4.10
CA LEU A 238 3.97 -1.11 -3.66
C LEU A 238 2.94 -0.21 -4.38
N ALA A 239 1.93 -0.77 -5.08
CA ALA A 239 0.88 0.05 -5.67
C ALA A 239 0.08 0.78 -4.59
N GLY A 240 -0.18 2.08 -4.82
CA GLY A 240 -1.06 2.88 -3.97
C GLY A 240 -2.55 2.62 -4.25
N GLU A 241 -2.85 2.01 -5.42
CA GLU A 241 -4.19 1.61 -5.80
C GLU A 241 -4.51 0.23 -5.24
N PHE A 242 -5.40 0.19 -4.27
CA PHE A 242 -5.98 -1.05 -3.74
C PHE A 242 -7.34 -0.79 -3.12
N ALA A 243 -8.15 -1.84 -3.03
CA ALA A 243 -9.43 -1.81 -2.33
C ALA A 243 -9.47 -2.96 -1.32
N ALA A 244 -10.15 -2.72 -0.20
CA ALA A 244 -10.40 -3.75 0.79
C ALA A 244 -11.74 -3.54 1.50
N ARG A 245 -12.24 -4.59 2.14
CA ARG A 245 -13.37 -4.45 3.05
C ARG A 245 -12.96 -3.58 4.23
N ARG A 246 -13.92 -2.77 4.70
CA ARG A 246 -13.68 -1.82 5.80
C ARG A 246 -13.17 -2.51 7.05
N ASP A 247 -13.75 -3.63 7.43
CA ASP A 247 -13.39 -4.40 8.62
C ASP A 247 -11.94 -4.89 8.56
N VAL A 248 -11.48 -5.34 7.38
CA VAL A 248 -10.07 -5.72 7.15
C VAL A 248 -9.14 -4.52 7.36
N LEU A 249 -9.44 -3.36 6.75
CA LEU A 249 -8.62 -2.15 6.91
C LEU A 249 -8.62 -1.63 8.35
N SER A 250 -9.75 -1.74 9.03
CA SER A 250 -9.88 -1.29 10.42
C SER A 250 -9.15 -2.18 11.40
N ALA A 251 -8.88 -3.44 11.04
CA ALA A 251 -8.23 -4.43 11.91
C ALA A 251 -6.70 -4.43 11.82
N VAL A 252 -6.11 -3.74 10.84
CA VAL A 252 -4.65 -3.70 10.64
C VAL A 252 -4.07 -2.33 10.98
N PRO A 253 -2.80 -2.28 11.46
CA PRO A 253 -2.11 -1.03 11.70
C PRO A 253 -1.61 -0.41 10.39
N PHE A 254 -1.29 0.90 10.41
CA PHE A 254 -0.81 1.64 9.24
C PHE A 254 0.54 2.29 9.53
N PHE A 255 1.55 2.00 8.75
CA PHE A 255 2.75 2.83 8.71
C PHE A 255 2.44 4.18 8.09
N THR A 256 2.99 5.26 8.66
CA THR A 256 2.60 6.63 8.30
C THR A 256 3.16 7.11 6.96
N GLY A 257 4.35 6.64 6.58
CA GLY A 257 5.07 7.06 5.36
C GLY A 257 5.00 6.04 4.21
N TYR A 258 6.09 5.93 3.48
CA TYR A 258 6.26 5.01 2.33
C TYR A 258 6.26 3.51 2.69
N GLY A 259 6.20 3.17 3.96
CA GLY A 259 6.06 1.78 4.42
C GLY A 259 4.62 1.26 4.33
N VAL A 260 3.64 2.14 4.12
CA VAL A 260 2.22 1.78 4.20
C VAL A 260 1.83 0.66 3.23
N GLU A 261 2.26 0.72 1.98
CA GLU A 261 1.83 -0.24 0.97
C GLU A 261 2.36 -1.66 1.22
N ILE A 262 3.65 -1.78 1.61
CA ILE A 262 4.24 -3.08 1.91
C ILE A 262 3.78 -3.61 3.27
N GLY A 263 3.70 -2.74 4.28
CA GLY A 263 3.17 -3.09 5.59
C GLY A 263 1.72 -3.56 5.50
N MET A 264 0.86 -2.81 4.81
CA MET A 264 -0.53 -3.17 4.55
C MET A 264 -0.66 -4.54 3.87
N LEU A 265 0.15 -4.81 2.85
CA LEU A 265 0.12 -6.09 2.13
C LEU A 265 0.45 -7.27 3.07
N ILE A 266 1.46 -7.11 3.91
CA ILE A 266 1.89 -8.11 4.89
C ILE A 266 0.83 -8.30 5.99
N ASP A 267 0.33 -7.21 6.56
CA ASP A 267 -0.61 -7.24 7.67
C ASP A 267 -1.97 -7.80 7.25
N VAL A 268 -2.46 -7.42 6.07
CA VAL A 268 -3.67 -8.00 5.48
C VAL A 268 -3.50 -9.49 5.21
N TYR A 269 -2.37 -9.91 4.63
CA TYR A 269 -2.08 -11.33 4.45
C TYR A 269 -2.10 -12.10 5.77
N ASN A 270 -1.49 -11.57 6.81
CA ASN A 270 -1.49 -12.19 8.14
C ASN A 270 -2.90 -12.25 8.76
N GLN A 271 -3.77 -11.30 8.43
CA GLN A 271 -5.13 -11.20 8.95
C GLN A 271 -6.12 -12.14 8.25
N ILE A 272 -6.10 -12.18 6.91
CA ILE A 272 -7.14 -12.87 6.11
C ILE A 272 -6.61 -14.03 5.24
N GLY A 273 -5.30 -14.19 5.14
CA GLY A 273 -4.66 -15.19 4.27
C GLY A 273 -4.70 -14.85 2.78
N LEU A 274 -3.91 -15.57 1.99
CA LEU A 274 -3.75 -15.32 0.55
C LEU A 274 -5.04 -15.56 -0.25
N ASP A 275 -5.85 -16.55 0.14
CA ASP A 275 -7.05 -16.98 -0.59
C ASP A 275 -8.12 -15.87 -0.69
N ALA A 276 -8.17 -14.97 0.32
CA ALA A 276 -9.07 -13.83 0.35
C ALA A 276 -8.49 -12.57 -0.31
N MET A 277 -7.28 -12.65 -0.86
CA MET A 277 -6.62 -11.55 -1.57
C MET A 277 -6.67 -11.78 -3.08
N ALA A 278 -6.68 -10.67 -3.83
CA ALA A 278 -6.65 -10.68 -5.29
C ALA A 278 -5.77 -9.55 -5.84
N GLN A 279 -5.48 -9.62 -7.13
CA GLN A 279 -4.94 -8.49 -7.90
C GLN A 279 -5.67 -8.31 -9.22
N VAL A 280 -5.65 -7.10 -9.75
CA VAL A 280 -6.28 -6.75 -11.03
C VAL A 280 -5.33 -5.93 -11.90
N ASP A 281 -5.11 -6.38 -13.14
CA ASP A 281 -4.33 -5.62 -14.12
C ASP A 281 -5.18 -4.44 -14.64
N ILE A 282 -4.74 -3.23 -14.30
CA ILE A 282 -5.33 -1.97 -14.75
C ILE A 282 -4.56 -1.35 -15.94
N GLY A 283 -3.69 -2.13 -16.58
CA GLY A 283 -2.99 -1.75 -17.81
C GLY A 283 -1.65 -1.06 -17.59
N THR A 284 -1.52 0.19 -17.98
CA THR A 284 -0.28 0.94 -17.89
C THR A 284 -0.50 2.18 -17.04
N ARG A 285 0.48 2.50 -16.19
CA ARG A 285 0.46 3.70 -15.35
C ARG A 285 1.76 4.48 -15.49
N GLN A 286 1.64 5.79 -15.70
CA GLN A 286 2.77 6.70 -15.77
C GLN A 286 2.86 7.53 -14.49
N ASN A 287 4.02 7.48 -13.85
CA ASN A 287 4.35 8.31 -12.70
C ASN A 287 5.61 9.15 -13.02
N ARG A 288 5.78 10.24 -12.29
CA ARG A 288 7.02 11.01 -12.33
C ARG A 288 8.20 10.16 -11.90
N HIS A 289 9.32 10.30 -12.59
CA HIS A 289 10.56 9.61 -12.22
C HIS A 289 11.20 10.33 -11.04
N GLN A 290 11.50 9.56 -10.00
CA GLN A 290 12.23 10.04 -8.83
C GLN A 290 13.73 9.89 -9.05
N PRO A 291 14.56 10.81 -8.55
CA PRO A 291 16.02 10.66 -8.50
C PRO A 291 16.44 9.41 -7.75
N LEU A 292 17.60 8.85 -8.09
CA LEU A 292 18.08 7.62 -7.46
C LEU A 292 18.26 7.76 -5.94
N ALA A 293 18.68 8.93 -5.47
CA ALA A 293 18.82 9.22 -4.03
C ALA A 293 17.47 9.11 -3.29
N ASP A 294 16.40 9.61 -3.90
CA ASP A 294 15.05 9.51 -3.31
C ASP A 294 14.55 8.07 -3.30
N LEU A 295 14.81 7.31 -4.38
CA LEU A 295 14.49 5.88 -4.43
C LEU A 295 15.29 5.07 -3.41
N SER A 296 16.52 5.46 -3.10
CA SER A 296 17.34 4.83 -2.07
C SER A 296 16.71 5.01 -0.69
N ARG A 297 16.23 6.22 -0.38
CA ARG A 297 15.51 6.51 0.87
C ARG A 297 14.20 5.71 0.95
N MET A 298 13.41 5.69 -0.12
CA MET A 298 12.19 4.88 -0.19
C MET A 298 12.48 3.39 0.01
N SER A 299 13.55 2.88 -0.61
CA SER A 299 13.99 1.48 -0.43
C SER A 299 14.35 1.17 1.02
N SER A 300 15.02 2.10 1.72
CA SER A 300 15.34 1.95 3.14
C SER A 300 14.06 1.84 4.00
N VAL A 301 13.02 2.64 3.72
CA VAL A 301 11.72 2.53 4.44
C VAL A 301 11.09 1.16 4.19
N VAL A 302 11.04 0.70 2.93
CA VAL A 302 10.48 -0.62 2.57
C VAL A 302 11.23 -1.75 3.29
N LEU A 303 12.57 -1.70 3.29
CA LEU A 303 13.42 -2.66 4.00
C LEU A 303 13.10 -2.68 5.50
N ARG A 304 13.07 -1.50 6.13
CA ARG A 304 12.81 -1.36 7.57
C ARG A 304 11.40 -1.80 7.95
N THR A 305 10.41 -1.55 7.10
CA THR A 305 9.03 -2.02 7.32
C THR A 305 8.96 -3.54 7.37
N VAL A 306 9.61 -4.23 6.42
CA VAL A 306 9.68 -5.70 6.42
C VAL A 306 10.48 -6.20 7.63
N ALA A 307 11.61 -5.58 7.93
CA ALA A 307 12.44 -5.95 9.08
C ALA A 307 11.67 -5.77 10.42
N ALA A 308 10.83 -4.75 10.53
CA ALA A 308 9.99 -4.54 11.71
C ALA A 308 8.95 -5.66 11.87
N ARG A 309 8.31 -6.11 10.77
CA ARG A 309 7.36 -7.24 10.81
C ARG A 309 8.04 -8.57 11.15
N GLU A 310 9.30 -8.72 10.77
CA GLU A 310 10.12 -9.90 11.12
C GLU A 310 10.77 -9.81 12.50
N GLY A 311 10.62 -8.69 13.22
CA GLY A 311 11.27 -8.45 14.50
C GLY A 311 12.81 -8.42 14.41
N ILE A 312 13.38 -8.18 13.24
CA ILE A 312 14.83 -8.21 13.01
C ILE A 312 15.51 -7.06 13.76
N SER A 313 14.91 -5.88 13.75
CA SER A 313 15.49 -4.69 14.41
C SER A 313 15.69 -4.90 15.91
N ALA A 314 14.70 -5.49 16.60
CA ALA A 314 14.80 -5.77 18.04
C ALA A 314 15.91 -6.77 18.35
N ARG A 315 16.09 -7.81 17.51
CA ARG A 315 17.11 -8.85 17.71
C ARG A 315 18.52 -8.33 17.55
N TYR A 316 18.76 -7.40 16.60
CA TYR A 316 20.07 -6.78 16.45
C TYR A 316 20.47 -5.94 17.66
N LEU A 317 19.53 -5.19 18.22
CA LEU A 317 19.75 -4.38 19.42
C LEU A 317 20.06 -5.24 20.65
N GLU A 318 19.42 -6.42 20.78
CA GLU A 318 19.66 -7.35 21.89
C GLU A 318 20.99 -8.12 21.76
N ALA A 319 21.36 -8.52 20.53
CA ALA A 319 22.54 -9.35 20.29
C ALA A 319 23.87 -8.60 20.45
N GLU A 320 23.89 -7.29 20.19
CA GLU A 320 25.14 -6.49 20.16
C GLU A 320 25.40 -5.73 21.48
N GLY A 321 24.65 -5.97 22.54
CA GLY A 321 24.89 -5.36 23.86
C GLY A 321 24.79 -3.82 23.90
N GLY A 322 24.09 -3.22 22.96
CA GLY A 322 23.74 -1.80 22.97
C GLY A 322 24.84 -0.81 22.53
N ASN A 323 26.07 -1.23 22.27
CA ASN A 323 27.19 -0.30 22.12
C ASN A 323 27.59 0.08 20.68
N LEU A 324 27.17 -0.65 19.64
CA LEU A 324 27.51 -0.33 18.26
C LEU A 324 26.63 0.74 17.63
N TRP A 325 25.45 1.00 18.20
CA TRP A 325 24.44 1.90 17.67
C TRP A 325 24.31 3.24 18.40
N ASP A 326 25.06 3.45 19.49
CA ASP A 326 25.07 4.74 20.23
C ASP A 326 25.54 5.93 19.36
N ALA A 327 26.15 5.66 18.21
CA ALA A 327 26.56 6.69 17.24
C ALA A 327 25.55 6.87 16.10
N HIS A 328 24.57 5.97 15.95
CA HIS A 328 23.58 6.02 14.85
C HIS A 328 22.18 5.87 15.42
N GLN A 329 21.37 6.92 15.30
CA GLN A 329 19.96 6.83 15.56
C GLN A 329 19.35 5.81 14.56
N PRO A 330 18.65 4.75 14.99
CA PRO A 330 18.06 3.77 14.07
C PRO A 330 17.02 4.40 13.12
N GLU A 331 16.65 5.65 13.38
CA GLU A 331 15.70 6.45 12.63
C GLU A 331 16.37 7.26 11.50
N THR A 332 17.70 7.25 11.39
CA THR A 332 18.41 7.99 10.34
C THR A 332 18.86 7.09 9.20
N PHE A 333 18.83 7.63 8.00
CA PHE A 333 19.40 7.04 6.80
C PHE A 333 20.58 7.90 6.36
N LEU A 334 21.78 7.32 6.43
CA LEU A 334 23.00 7.95 5.96
C LEU A 334 23.25 7.62 4.49
N HIS A 335 23.39 8.64 3.67
CA HIS A 335 23.61 8.52 2.24
C HIS A 335 24.94 9.14 1.85
N ALA A 336 25.93 8.30 1.60
CA ALA A 336 27.23 8.72 1.11
C ALA A 336 27.18 8.90 -0.42
N VAL A 337 27.55 10.07 -0.90
CA VAL A 337 27.53 10.41 -2.33
C VAL A 337 28.87 10.99 -2.80
N ALA A 338 29.26 10.66 -4.02
CA ALA A 338 30.35 11.34 -4.71
C ALA A 338 29.78 12.51 -5.52
N THR A 339 30.35 13.70 -5.35
CA THR A 339 29.98 14.89 -6.05
C THR A 339 31.19 15.46 -6.82
N GLU A 340 31.01 16.43 -7.69
CA GLU A 340 32.11 17.13 -8.34
C GLU A 340 33.03 17.90 -7.37
N HIS A 341 32.54 18.14 -6.13
CA HIS A 341 33.30 18.81 -5.06
C HIS A 341 33.89 17.84 -4.03
N GLY A 342 33.79 16.51 -4.27
CA GLY A 342 34.31 15.48 -3.38
C GLY A 342 33.22 14.57 -2.80
N LEU A 343 33.56 13.86 -1.73
CA LEU A 343 32.64 12.96 -1.03
C LEU A 343 31.79 13.76 -0.04
N ARG A 344 30.52 13.43 0.03
CA ARG A 344 29.57 14.01 0.97
C ARG A 344 28.75 12.89 1.64
N LEU A 345 28.45 13.07 2.91
CA LEU A 345 27.56 12.21 3.67
C LEU A 345 26.30 13.03 4.02
N ASP A 346 25.17 12.60 3.49
CA ASP A 346 23.87 13.21 3.78
C ASP A 346 23.15 12.37 4.84
N GLU A 347 22.58 13.03 5.82
CA GLU A 347 21.76 12.42 6.86
C GLU A 347 20.29 12.76 6.63
N HIS A 348 19.44 11.76 6.63
CA HIS A 348 17.99 11.91 6.46
C HIS A 348 17.27 11.23 7.60
N LEU A 349 16.33 11.93 8.22
CA LEU A 349 15.41 11.32 9.15
C LEU A 349 14.51 10.34 8.38
N ASN A 350 14.44 9.10 8.85
CA ASN A 350 13.72 8.00 8.22
C ASN A 350 12.92 7.23 9.28
N GLU A 351 12.20 7.98 10.10
CA GLU A 351 11.40 7.46 11.19
C GLU A 351 10.32 6.52 10.68
N LEU A 352 10.17 5.37 11.32
CA LEU A 352 9.14 4.38 11.03
C LEU A 352 8.08 4.45 12.12
N VAL A 353 7.04 5.24 11.88
CA VAL A 353 5.91 5.42 12.80
C VAL A 353 4.72 4.61 12.32
N GLU A 354 3.99 4.04 13.25
CA GLU A 354 2.82 3.21 12.99
C GLU A 354 1.60 3.72 13.76
N ARG A 355 0.45 3.75 13.08
CA ARG A 355 -0.86 4.00 13.69
C ARG A 355 -1.51 2.69 14.08
N PRO A 356 -2.18 2.63 15.25
CA PRO A 356 -2.87 1.42 15.68
C PRO A 356 -4.05 1.07 14.76
N PRO A 357 -4.54 -0.17 14.76
CA PRO A 357 -5.78 -0.52 14.09
C PRO A 357 -6.92 0.42 14.46
N MET A 358 -7.67 0.92 13.47
CA MET A 358 -8.78 1.86 13.70
C MET A 358 -9.87 1.23 14.59
N ALA A 359 -10.06 -0.09 14.50
CA ALA A 359 -11.02 -0.81 15.33
C ALA A 359 -10.75 -0.67 16.83
N HIS A 360 -9.51 -0.44 17.26
CA HIS A 360 -9.16 -0.21 18.66
C HIS A 360 -9.64 1.15 19.18
N LEU A 361 -9.85 2.13 18.29
CA LEU A 361 -10.29 3.48 18.66
C LEU A 361 -11.79 3.56 18.87
N THR A 362 -12.57 2.78 18.13
CA THR A 362 -14.04 2.80 18.22
C THR A 362 -14.56 2.18 19.54
N GLY A 363 -13.73 1.39 20.23
CA GLY A 363 -14.04 0.83 21.56
C GLY A 363 -13.92 1.85 22.69
N ASP A 364 -12.97 2.79 22.61
CA ASP A 364 -12.72 3.78 23.69
C ASP A 364 -13.53 5.08 23.53
N THR A 365 -13.96 5.45 22.31
CA THR A 365 -14.73 6.68 22.07
C THR A 365 -16.22 6.56 22.36
N ALA A 366 -16.75 5.36 22.58
CA ALA A 366 -18.14 5.18 23.00
C ALA A 366 -18.43 5.71 24.44
N VAL A 367 -17.39 6.05 25.20
CA VAL A 367 -17.50 6.59 26.58
C VAL A 367 -17.48 8.13 26.65
N ALA A 368 -17.07 8.82 25.56
CA ALA A 368 -16.83 10.28 25.59
C ALA A 368 -17.92 11.15 24.94
N VAL A 369 -19.00 10.59 24.40
CA VAL A 369 -20.11 11.34 23.76
C VAL A 369 -21.42 11.27 24.57
N GLY A 370 -21.36 10.80 25.81
CA GLY A 370 -22.50 10.65 26.71
C GLY A 370 -22.27 11.29 28.09
N ALA A 371 -21.77 12.56 28.14
CA ALA A 371 -21.81 13.35 29.36
C ALA A 371 -22.04 14.84 29.03
#